data_139c4bf94a23f8ce723e1ae18c8883c3
#
_entry.id   139c4bf94a23f8ce723e1ae18c8883c3
#
_cell.length_a   1.000
_cell.length_b   1.000
_cell.length_c   1.000
_cell.angle_alpha   90.00
_cell.angle_beta   90.00
_cell.angle_gamma   90.00
#
_symmetry.space_group_name_H-M   'P 1'
#
loop_
_entity.id
_entity.type
_entity.pdbx_description
1 polymer ?
#
loop_
_entity_poly.entity_id
_entity_poly.type
_entity_poly.pdbx_seq_one_letter_code
_entity_poly.pdbx_strand_id
1 'polypeptide(L)'
;MNRSAGDSRVVALVPAAGMGVRLGENKPKAFVHVGGSPMLALAVQGLIDSGSVDEVVVMVPAELVAETRALLPDTPTPVHVVPGGAERTDSVRAGLAAAPDATYVLVHDAARALTPPSLITRVVDELRAGAQAVVPGLPVSDTIKSVDAAGAVTGTPDRSALRAIQTPQGFDAALLRSAYATDTQATDDAGLVELLGAIVRTVPGDTLAFKITTPLDLILANTLAAQRDTADTVSTLDRTREAVTAP
;
A
#
# COMPACT_ATOMS: atom_id res chain seq x y z
N MET A 1 -26.52 -12.46 -6.77
CA MET A 1 -25.93 -13.72 -6.26
C MET A 1 -25.07 -13.35 -5.06
N ASN A 2 -25.49 -13.72 -3.86
CA ASN A 2 -24.76 -13.44 -2.63
C ASN A 2 -23.59 -14.44 -2.54
N ARG A 3 -22.34 -14.01 -2.82
CA ARG A 3 -21.16 -14.83 -2.55
C ARG A 3 -20.97 -14.87 -1.04
N SER A 4 -20.76 -16.04 -0.46
CA SER A 4 -20.46 -16.20 0.96
C SER A 4 -19.10 -15.54 1.27
N ALA A 5 -18.96 -14.91 2.43
CA ALA A 5 -17.76 -14.18 2.85
C ALA A 5 -16.48 -15.05 2.88
N GLY A 6 -16.59 -16.38 2.76
CA GLY A 6 -15.47 -17.33 2.73
C GLY A 6 -14.85 -17.58 1.35
N ASP A 7 -15.39 -17.01 0.27
CA ASP A 7 -14.95 -17.32 -1.11
C ASP A 7 -14.40 -16.10 -1.87
N SER A 8 -14.07 -15.01 -1.17
CA SER A 8 -13.59 -13.77 -1.77
C SER A 8 -12.07 -13.71 -1.78
N ARG A 9 -11.47 -13.90 -2.97
CA ARG A 9 -10.01 -13.81 -3.17
C ARG A 9 -9.55 -12.37 -3.18
N VAL A 10 -8.67 -12.03 -2.26
CA VAL A 10 -8.04 -10.70 -2.12
C VAL A 10 -6.63 -10.73 -2.69
N VAL A 11 -6.36 -9.95 -3.73
CA VAL A 11 -5.04 -9.85 -4.34
C VAL A 11 -4.48 -8.43 -4.13
N ALA A 12 -3.27 -8.34 -3.58
CA ALA A 12 -2.58 -7.07 -3.43
C ALA A 12 -1.64 -6.80 -4.62
N LEU A 13 -1.75 -5.63 -5.23
CA LEU A 13 -0.90 -5.14 -6.29
C LEU A 13 0.08 -4.12 -5.72
N VAL A 14 1.39 -4.34 -5.92
CA VAL A 14 2.45 -3.47 -5.42
C VAL A 14 3.24 -2.90 -6.60
N PRO A 15 2.86 -1.72 -7.14
CA PRO A 15 3.63 -1.05 -8.19
C PRO A 15 4.96 -0.54 -7.63
N ALA A 16 6.05 -1.05 -8.16
CA ALA A 16 7.43 -0.79 -7.73
C ALA A 16 8.38 -0.44 -8.89
N ALA A 17 7.86 -0.11 -10.08
CA ALA A 17 8.66 0.23 -11.26
C ALA A 17 9.21 1.67 -11.27
N GLY A 18 8.79 2.54 -10.34
CA GLY A 18 9.18 3.95 -10.32
C GLY A 18 10.63 4.19 -9.85
N MET A 19 11.39 5.00 -10.59
CA MET A 19 12.81 5.30 -10.35
C MET A 19 13.11 6.17 -9.12
N GLY A 20 12.12 6.82 -8.52
CA GLY A 20 12.25 7.47 -7.20
C GLY A 20 13.36 8.52 -7.04
N VAL A 21 13.62 9.34 -8.05
CA VAL A 21 14.69 10.35 -8.13
C VAL A 21 14.81 11.29 -6.90
N ARG A 22 13.71 11.49 -6.17
CA ARG A 22 13.65 12.43 -5.03
C ARG A 22 14.35 11.97 -3.74
N LEU A 23 14.75 10.69 -3.64
CA LEU A 23 15.47 10.16 -2.46
C LEU A 23 16.99 10.33 -2.56
N GLY A 24 17.52 10.79 -3.72
CA GLY A 24 18.97 10.97 -3.93
C GLY A 24 19.74 9.65 -4.05
N GLU A 25 19.07 8.51 -4.13
CA GLU A 25 19.66 7.19 -4.24
C GLU A 25 19.80 6.76 -5.70
N ASN A 26 20.90 6.06 -6.02
CA ASN A 26 21.16 5.51 -7.38
C ASN A 26 20.41 4.20 -7.67
N LYS A 27 19.36 3.90 -6.91
CA LYS A 27 18.55 2.69 -7.03
C LYS A 27 17.08 3.04 -7.22
N PRO A 28 16.28 2.16 -7.86
CA PRO A 28 14.83 2.33 -7.86
C PRO A 28 14.32 2.43 -6.42
N LYS A 29 13.39 3.35 -6.19
CA LYS A 29 12.93 3.74 -4.85
C LYS A 29 12.51 2.55 -3.98
N ALA A 30 11.85 1.56 -4.55
CA ALA A 30 11.36 0.38 -3.84
C ALA A 30 12.49 -0.50 -3.23
N PHE A 31 13.73 -0.35 -3.72
CA PHE A 31 14.91 -1.08 -3.26
C PHE A 31 15.76 -0.31 -2.25
N VAL A 32 15.36 0.90 -1.87
CA VAL A 32 15.99 1.65 -0.79
C VAL A 32 15.69 0.96 0.54
N HIS A 33 16.70 0.85 1.41
CA HIS A 33 16.58 0.12 2.68
C HIS A 33 16.00 0.99 3.80
N VAL A 34 15.17 0.36 4.60
CA VAL A 34 14.64 0.85 5.88
C VAL A 34 14.85 -0.25 6.92
N GLY A 35 15.54 0.04 8.02
CA GLY A 35 15.84 -0.96 9.04
C GLY A 35 16.64 -2.17 8.50
N GLY A 36 17.49 -1.96 7.49
CA GLY A 36 18.27 -3.05 6.87
C GLY A 36 17.55 -3.85 5.80
N SER A 37 16.25 -3.65 5.57
CA SER A 37 15.44 -4.37 4.57
C SER A 37 14.95 -3.43 3.45
N PRO A 38 14.86 -3.88 2.18
CA PRO A 38 14.27 -3.07 1.11
C PRO A 38 12.83 -2.65 1.44
N MET A 39 12.43 -1.41 1.13
CA MET A 39 11.05 -0.93 1.34
C MET A 39 10.01 -1.87 0.73
N LEU A 40 10.29 -2.42 -0.46
CA LEU A 40 9.43 -3.37 -1.14
C LEU A 40 9.20 -4.64 -0.30
N ALA A 41 10.27 -5.21 0.26
CA ALA A 41 10.16 -6.42 1.08
C ALA A 41 9.34 -6.17 2.34
N LEU A 42 9.53 -5.01 3.00
CA LEU A 42 8.74 -4.61 4.17
C LEU A 42 7.24 -4.41 3.82
N ALA A 43 6.96 -3.74 2.69
CA ALA A 43 5.58 -3.54 2.25
C ALA A 43 4.87 -4.86 1.92
N VAL A 44 5.56 -5.79 1.25
CA VAL A 44 5.06 -7.14 0.96
C VAL A 44 4.86 -7.93 2.24
N GLN A 45 5.82 -7.88 3.17
CA GLN A 45 5.70 -8.56 4.46
C GLN A 45 4.47 -8.05 5.25
N GLY A 46 4.25 -6.74 5.32
CA GLY A 46 3.08 -6.17 5.99
C GLY A 46 1.74 -6.63 5.39
N LEU A 47 1.68 -6.79 4.06
CA LEU A 47 0.51 -7.36 3.36
C LEU A 47 0.27 -8.82 3.77
N ILE A 48 1.32 -9.63 3.82
CA ILE A 48 1.26 -11.04 4.22
C ILE A 48 0.87 -11.16 5.70
N ASP A 49 1.49 -10.40 6.57
CA ASP A 49 1.27 -10.41 8.03
C ASP A 49 -0.16 -9.99 8.41
N SER A 50 -0.87 -9.31 7.50
CA SER A 50 -2.28 -8.97 7.73
C SER A 50 -3.20 -10.20 7.80
N GLY A 51 -2.79 -11.33 7.21
CA GLY A 51 -3.61 -12.52 7.08
C GLY A 51 -4.89 -12.32 6.24
N SER A 52 -5.04 -11.15 5.61
CA SER A 52 -6.24 -10.77 4.87
C SER A 52 -6.04 -10.81 3.35
N VAL A 53 -4.81 -11.07 2.89
CA VAL A 53 -4.40 -11.09 1.47
C VAL A 53 -4.07 -12.53 1.08
N ASP A 54 -4.69 -13.01 0.01
CA ASP A 54 -4.51 -14.38 -0.49
C ASP A 54 -3.34 -14.48 -1.47
N GLU A 55 -2.94 -13.37 -2.10
CA GLU A 55 -1.86 -13.31 -3.08
C GLU A 55 -1.33 -11.89 -3.22
N VAL A 56 -0.02 -11.76 -3.50
CA VAL A 56 0.62 -10.49 -3.80
C VAL A 56 1.22 -10.52 -5.21
N VAL A 57 0.95 -9.49 -6.01
CA VAL A 57 1.58 -9.27 -7.32
C VAL A 57 2.43 -8.02 -7.24
N VAL A 58 3.73 -8.17 -7.48
CA VAL A 58 4.71 -7.08 -7.45
C VAL A 58 5.09 -6.72 -8.89
N MET A 59 4.95 -5.46 -9.27
CA MET A 59 5.29 -4.97 -10.60
C MET A 59 6.57 -4.14 -10.54
N VAL A 60 7.64 -4.62 -11.19
CA VAL A 60 8.98 -3.99 -11.23
C VAL A 60 9.46 -3.83 -12.68
N PRO A 61 10.51 -3.03 -12.95
CA PRO A 61 11.17 -3.05 -14.25
C PRO A 61 11.54 -4.47 -14.66
N ALA A 62 11.42 -4.79 -15.95
CA ALA A 62 11.62 -6.15 -16.45
C ALA A 62 12.98 -6.76 -16.08
N GLU A 63 14.03 -5.92 -16.10
CA GLU A 63 15.40 -6.29 -15.73
C GLU A 63 15.58 -6.62 -14.24
N LEU A 64 14.67 -6.15 -13.37
CA LEU A 64 14.74 -6.37 -11.93
C LEU A 64 13.86 -7.53 -11.43
N VAL A 65 13.14 -8.21 -12.31
CA VAL A 65 12.23 -9.30 -11.93
C VAL A 65 12.95 -10.43 -11.18
N ALA A 66 14.09 -10.87 -11.69
CA ALA A 66 14.86 -11.96 -11.07
C ALA A 66 15.44 -11.55 -9.70
N GLU A 67 16.03 -10.35 -9.63
CA GLU A 67 16.56 -9.79 -8.37
C GLU A 67 15.47 -9.62 -7.34
N THR A 68 14.31 -9.09 -7.75
CA THR A 68 13.17 -8.91 -6.85
C THR A 68 12.69 -10.23 -6.26
N ARG A 69 12.57 -11.29 -7.05
CA ARG A 69 12.17 -12.61 -6.55
C ARG A 69 13.12 -13.14 -5.46
N ALA A 70 14.42 -12.88 -5.61
CA ALA A 70 15.42 -13.30 -4.63
C ALA A 70 15.40 -12.46 -3.33
N LEU A 71 14.83 -11.26 -3.37
CA LEU A 71 14.71 -10.35 -2.21
C LEU A 71 13.44 -10.57 -1.40
N LEU A 72 12.42 -11.21 -1.97
CA LEU A 72 11.14 -11.41 -1.31
C LEU A 72 11.17 -12.65 -0.41
N PRO A 73 10.43 -12.64 0.72
CA PRO A 73 10.40 -13.76 1.64
C PRO A 73 9.78 -15.01 1.01
N ASP A 74 10.29 -16.18 1.37
CA ASP A 74 9.61 -17.45 1.13
C ASP A 74 8.45 -17.57 2.13
N THR A 75 7.21 -17.67 1.63
CA THR A 75 6.00 -17.54 2.44
C THR A 75 4.88 -18.41 1.88
N PRO A 76 3.95 -18.90 2.72
CA PRO A 76 2.77 -19.63 2.26
C PRO A 76 1.84 -18.78 1.35
N THR A 77 1.82 -17.46 1.51
CA THR A 77 1.07 -16.56 0.63
C THR A 77 1.82 -16.42 -0.71
N PRO A 78 1.24 -16.79 -1.85
CA PRO A 78 1.90 -16.66 -3.14
C PRO A 78 2.30 -15.21 -3.45
N VAL A 79 3.56 -15.00 -3.86
CA VAL A 79 4.07 -13.71 -4.31
C VAL A 79 4.58 -13.84 -5.73
N HIS A 80 3.93 -13.14 -6.66
CA HIS A 80 4.29 -13.12 -8.07
C HIS A 80 4.99 -11.81 -8.43
N VAL A 81 6.12 -11.91 -9.13
CA VAL A 81 6.83 -10.73 -9.65
C VAL A 81 6.68 -10.71 -11.15
N VAL A 82 6.12 -9.63 -11.67
CA VAL A 82 5.86 -9.42 -13.09
C VAL A 82 6.47 -8.12 -13.58
N PRO A 83 6.77 -7.99 -14.89
CA PRO A 83 7.17 -6.72 -15.45
C PRO A 83 6.06 -5.66 -15.27
N GLY A 84 6.43 -4.47 -14.75
CA GLY A 84 5.61 -3.28 -14.75
C GLY A 84 5.74 -2.51 -16.08
N GLY A 85 4.96 -1.45 -16.23
CA GLY A 85 5.01 -0.56 -17.37
C GLY A 85 5.84 0.71 -17.10
N ALA A 86 5.85 1.61 -18.11
CA ALA A 86 6.57 2.87 -18.04
C ALA A 86 5.99 3.82 -16.97
N GLU A 87 4.67 3.79 -16.79
CA GLU A 87 3.96 4.57 -15.79
C GLU A 87 3.37 3.68 -14.69
N ARG A 88 2.97 4.32 -13.57
CA ARG A 88 2.32 3.62 -12.46
C ARG A 88 1.02 2.95 -12.91
N THR A 89 0.24 3.62 -13.74
CA THR A 89 -1.00 3.09 -14.31
C THR A 89 -0.77 1.84 -15.16
N ASP A 90 0.26 1.81 -15.98
CA ASP A 90 0.62 0.63 -16.80
C ASP A 90 1.05 -0.55 -15.91
N SER A 91 1.77 -0.25 -14.83
CA SER A 91 2.15 -1.28 -13.85
C SER A 91 0.91 -1.88 -13.18
N VAL A 92 -0.07 -1.06 -12.77
CA VAL A 92 -1.32 -1.58 -12.17
C VAL A 92 -2.13 -2.38 -13.20
N ARG A 93 -2.19 -1.97 -14.47
CA ARG A 93 -2.80 -2.77 -15.56
C ARG A 93 -2.15 -4.14 -15.68
N ALA A 94 -0.81 -4.21 -15.66
CA ALA A 94 -0.07 -5.48 -15.70
C ALA A 94 -0.41 -6.35 -14.46
N GLY A 95 -0.48 -5.76 -13.27
CA GLY A 95 -0.88 -6.44 -12.05
C GLY A 95 -2.31 -6.99 -12.12
N LEU A 96 -3.26 -6.19 -12.62
CA LEU A 96 -4.65 -6.63 -12.82
C LEU A 96 -4.75 -7.80 -13.82
N ALA A 97 -3.93 -7.79 -14.88
CA ALA A 97 -3.88 -8.89 -15.84
C ALA A 97 -3.30 -10.18 -15.22
N ALA A 98 -2.35 -10.05 -14.28
CA ALA A 98 -1.76 -11.18 -13.58
C ALA A 98 -2.67 -11.78 -12.49
N ALA A 99 -3.75 -11.09 -12.10
CA ALA A 99 -4.70 -11.52 -11.06
C ALA A 99 -6.14 -11.66 -11.59
N PRO A 100 -6.41 -12.48 -12.62
CA PRO A 100 -7.73 -12.53 -13.30
C PRO A 100 -8.87 -12.93 -12.37
N ASP A 101 -8.62 -13.78 -11.39
CA ASP A 101 -9.62 -14.38 -10.50
C ASP A 101 -9.82 -13.59 -9.18
N ALA A 102 -9.20 -12.42 -9.03
CA ALA A 102 -9.38 -11.59 -7.85
C ALA A 102 -10.84 -11.15 -7.71
N THR A 103 -11.39 -11.27 -6.50
CA THR A 103 -12.68 -10.68 -6.11
C THR A 103 -12.46 -9.25 -5.66
N TYR A 104 -11.45 -9.03 -4.82
CA TYR A 104 -11.01 -7.72 -4.36
C TYR A 104 -9.54 -7.50 -4.72
N VAL A 105 -9.22 -6.27 -5.05
CA VAL A 105 -7.86 -5.84 -5.36
C VAL A 105 -7.46 -4.73 -4.41
N LEU A 106 -6.30 -4.89 -3.78
CA LEU A 106 -5.64 -3.82 -3.05
C LEU A 106 -4.52 -3.24 -3.91
N VAL A 107 -4.44 -1.92 -4.06
CA VAL A 107 -3.27 -1.26 -4.66
C VAL A 107 -2.48 -0.60 -3.56
N HIS A 108 -1.22 -1.02 -3.38
CA HIS A 108 -0.38 -0.58 -2.27
C HIS A 108 0.96 -0.02 -2.74
N ASP A 109 1.28 1.19 -2.30
CA ASP A 109 2.58 1.82 -2.60
C ASP A 109 3.72 1.14 -1.82
N ALA A 110 4.73 0.59 -2.49
CA ALA A 110 5.95 0.05 -1.86
C ALA A 110 6.66 1.06 -0.94
N ALA A 111 6.47 2.37 -1.21
CA ALA A 111 7.02 3.45 -0.40
C ALA A 111 6.29 3.68 0.94
N ARG A 112 5.25 2.92 1.27
CA ARG A 112 4.60 2.88 2.58
C ARG A 112 5.00 1.62 3.34
N ALA A 113 6.29 1.41 3.40
CA ALA A 113 6.95 0.19 3.89
C ALA A 113 6.58 -0.19 5.34
N LEU A 114 6.16 0.78 6.15
CA LEU A 114 5.83 0.56 7.57
C LEU A 114 4.32 0.47 7.84
N THR A 115 3.51 0.31 6.82
CA THR A 115 2.05 0.18 6.96
C THR A 115 1.69 -0.99 7.88
N PRO A 116 0.95 -0.74 8.97
CA PRO A 116 0.59 -1.82 9.89
C PRO A 116 -0.37 -2.83 9.27
N PRO A 117 -0.24 -4.13 9.56
CA PRO A 117 -1.17 -5.18 9.13
C PRO A 117 -2.63 -4.86 9.46
N SER A 118 -2.90 -4.27 10.62
CA SER A 118 -4.25 -3.87 11.05
C SER A 118 -4.93 -2.85 10.13
N LEU A 119 -4.16 -1.98 9.46
CA LEU A 119 -4.71 -1.06 8.46
C LEU A 119 -5.15 -1.81 7.20
N ILE A 120 -4.39 -2.80 6.77
CA ILE A 120 -4.69 -3.64 5.61
C ILE A 120 -5.98 -4.42 5.87
N THR A 121 -6.06 -5.09 7.04
CA THR A 121 -7.26 -5.81 7.48
C THR A 121 -8.49 -4.90 7.48
N ARG A 122 -8.39 -3.68 8.01
CA ARG A 122 -9.50 -2.71 8.04
C ARG A 122 -10.05 -2.37 6.66
N VAL A 123 -9.17 -2.22 5.67
CA VAL A 123 -9.57 -1.97 4.27
C VAL A 123 -10.30 -3.19 3.70
N VAL A 124 -9.77 -4.40 3.92
CA VAL A 124 -10.38 -5.65 3.43
C VAL A 124 -11.73 -5.91 4.09
N ASP A 125 -11.85 -5.67 5.39
CA ASP A 125 -13.10 -5.87 6.14
C ASP A 125 -14.22 -4.97 5.60
N GLU A 126 -13.92 -3.70 5.28
CA GLU A 126 -14.91 -2.78 4.72
C GLU A 126 -15.34 -3.19 3.29
N LEU A 127 -14.41 -3.75 2.48
CA LEU A 127 -14.77 -4.35 1.18
C LEU A 127 -15.69 -5.57 1.36
N ARG A 128 -15.36 -6.46 2.30
CA ARG A 128 -16.17 -7.64 2.62
C ARG A 128 -17.54 -7.25 3.20
N ALA A 129 -17.64 -6.10 3.85
CA ALA A 129 -18.91 -5.52 4.31
C ALA A 129 -19.75 -4.91 3.18
N GLY A 130 -19.26 -4.93 1.92
CA GLY A 130 -20.01 -4.53 0.73
C GLY A 130 -19.63 -3.17 0.14
N ALA A 131 -18.58 -2.52 0.62
CA ALA A 131 -18.05 -1.33 -0.04
C ALA A 131 -17.40 -1.71 -1.37
N GLN A 132 -17.61 -0.90 -2.42
CA GLN A 132 -17.01 -1.13 -3.74
C GLN A 132 -15.60 -0.57 -3.87
N ALA A 133 -15.31 0.50 -3.12
CA ALA A 133 -14.00 1.13 -3.06
C ALA A 133 -13.75 1.67 -1.65
N VAL A 134 -12.54 1.47 -1.12
CA VAL A 134 -12.15 1.84 0.24
C VAL A 134 -10.74 2.42 0.25
N VAL A 135 -10.59 3.57 0.91
CA VAL A 135 -9.29 4.22 1.07
C VAL A 135 -9.03 4.59 2.53
N PRO A 136 -7.83 4.34 3.07
CA PRO A 136 -7.48 4.83 4.38
C PRO A 136 -7.11 6.31 4.32
N GLY A 137 -7.52 7.08 5.32
CA GLY A 137 -7.27 8.50 5.37
C GLY A 137 -7.01 9.03 6.77
N LEU A 138 -6.04 9.94 6.88
CA LEU A 138 -5.76 10.71 8.08
C LEU A 138 -6.46 12.07 8.03
N PRO A 139 -6.95 12.60 9.16
CA PRO A 139 -7.35 14.00 9.25
C PRO A 139 -6.20 14.93 8.86
N VAL A 140 -6.51 16.04 8.21
CA VAL A 140 -5.52 17.05 7.87
C VAL A 140 -5.27 17.94 9.08
N SER A 141 -4.01 17.94 9.56
CA SER A 141 -3.59 18.72 10.75
C SER A 141 -3.43 20.22 10.45
N ASP A 142 -2.89 20.54 9.27
CA ASP A 142 -2.55 21.91 8.89
C ASP A 142 -3.72 22.62 8.20
N THR A 143 -3.68 23.96 8.19
CA THR A 143 -4.58 24.77 7.36
C THR A 143 -4.20 24.61 5.90
N ILE A 144 -5.15 24.19 5.07
CA ILE A 144 -4.97 24.06 3.62
C ILE A 144 -5.43 25.34 2.94
N LYS A 145 -4.65 25.80 1.97
CA LYS A 145 -4.99 26.93 1.09
C LYS A 145 -5.08 26.47 -0.36
N SER A 146 -6.12 26.85 -1.03
CA SER A 146 -6.16 26.82 -2.49
C SER A 146 -5.40 28.04 -3.01
N VAL A 147 -4.59 27.86 -4.05
CA VAL A 147 -3.80 28.94 -4.66
C VAL A 147 -3.98 28.94 -6.18
N ASP A 148 -3.85 30.09 -6.80
CA ASP A 148 -3.79 30.21 -8.26
C ASP A 148 -2.37 29.94 -8.80
N ALA A 149 -2.20 30.04 -10.13
CA ALA A 149 -0.92 29.83 -10.81
C ALA A 149 0.17 30.85 -10.40
N ALA A 150 -0.19 32.00 -9.88
CA ALA A 150 0.71 33.04 -9.39
C ALA A 150 1.06 32.88 -7.90
N GLY A 151 0.46 31.88 -7.22
CA GLY A 151 0.67 31.59 -5.80
C GLY A 151 -0.22 32.43 -4.88
N ALA A 152 -1.17 33.20 -5.40
CA ALA A 152 -2.12 33.96 -4.58
C ALA A 152 -3.19 33.02 -4.00
N VAL A 153 -3.51 33.20 -2.71
CA VAL A 153 -4.53 32.42 -2.01
C VAL A 153 -5.92 32.72 -2.58
N THR A 154 -6.61 31.67 -3.09
CA THR A 154 -7.96 31.76 -3.64
C THR A 154 -9.03 31.21 -2.71
N GLY A 155 -8.66 30.46 -1.67
CA GLY A 155 -9.60 29.90 -0.71
C GLY A 155 -8.94 29.16 0.44
N THR A 156 -9.76 28.85 1.45
CA THR A 156 -9.36 28.03 2.59
C THR A 156 -10.42 26.94 2.77
N PRO A 157 -10.20 25.72 2.22
CA PRO A 157 -11.12 24.61 2.41
C PRO A 157 -11.29 24.27 3.90
N ASP A 158 -12.48 23.83 4.28
CA ASP A 158 -12.71 23.29 5.62
C ASP A 158 -11.97 21.96 5.78
N ARG A 159 -10.88 21.97 6.56
CA ARG A 159 -10.06 20.77 6.79
C ARG A 159 -10.80 19.62 7.49
N SER A 160 -11.90 19.89 8.19
CA SER A 160 -12.69 18.84 8.85
C SER A 160 -13.27 17.87 7.84
N ALA A 161 -13.54 18.31 6.60
CA ALA A 161 -14.02 17.52 5.48
C ALA A 161 -12.89 16.89 4.64
N LEU A 162 -11.62 17.19 4.92
CA LEU A 162 -10.48 16.71 4.15
C LEU A 162 -9.81 15.51 4.82
N ARG A 163 -9.26 14.60 4.01
CA ARG A 163 -8.43 13.49 4.45
C ARG A 163 -7.17 13.42 3.60
N ALA A 164 -6.03 13.17 4.25
CA ALA A 164 -4.80 12.77 3.59
C ALA A 164 -4.86 11.28 3.30
N ILE A 165 -5.07 10.93 2.02
CA ILE A 165 -5.31 9.53 1.60
C ILE A 165 -4.01 8.75 1.60
N GLN A 166 -4.12 7.50 2.07
CA GLN A 166 -3.02 6.54 2.15
C GLN A 166 -3.31 5.32 1.26
N THR A 167 -2.44 4.32 1.32
CA THR A 167 -2.63 2.99 0.73
C THR A 167 -2.35 1.90 1.79
N PRO A 168 -2.94 0.69 1.64
CA PRO A 168 -3.60 0.16 0.43
C PRO A 168 -4.95 0.82 0.16
N GLN A 169 -5.22 1.09 -1.12
CA GLN A 169 -6.56 1.41 -1.60
C GLN A 169 -7.21 0.11 -2.08
N GLY A 170 -8.40 -0.19 -1.59
CA GLY A 170 -9.09 -1.44 -1.85
C GLY A 170 -10.29 -1.27 -2.77
N PHE A 171 -10.53 -2.24 -3.65
CA PHE A 171 -11.57 -2.15 -4.68
C PHE A 171 -12.22 -3.51 -4.96
N ASP A 172 -13.49 -3.49 -5.36
CA ASP A 172 -14.06 -4.55 -6.18
C ASP A 172 -13.24 -4.69 -7.46
N ALA A 173 -12.82 -5.91 -7.80
CA ALA A 173 -11.90 -6.14 -8.91
C ALA A 173 -12.53 -5.79 -10.27
N ALA A 174 -13.83 -6.01 -10.46
CA ALA A 174 -14.50 -5.69 -11.71
C ALA A 174 -14.63 -4.18 -11.90
N LEU A 175 -14.92 -3.44 -10.81
CA LEU A 175 -14.95 -1.99 -10.83
C LEU A 175 -13.59 -1.40 -11.20
N LEU A 176 -12.51 -1.85 -10.54
CA LEU A 176 -11.16 -1.34 -10.82
C LEU A 176 -10.72 -1.66 -12.26
N ARG A 177 -11.00 -2.87 -12.76
CA ARG A 177 -10.72 -3.23 -14.16
C ARG A 177 -11.46 -2.31 -15.13
N SER A 178 -12.74 -2.01 -14.86
CA SER A 178 -13.53 -1.10 -15.68
C SER A 178 -12.93 0.32 -15.69
N ALA A 179 -12.45 0.80 -14.54
CA ALA A 179 -11.80 2.10 -14.44
C ALA A 179 -10.49 2.15 -15.25
N TYR A 180 -9.69 1.08 -15.19
CA TYR A 180 -8.44 0.96 -15.94
C TYR A 180 -8.61 0.67 -17.45
N ALA A 181 -9.81 0.32 -17.88
CA ALA A 181 -10.14 0.18 -19.30
C ALA A 181 -10.43 1.52 -20.01
N THR A 182 -10.56 2.61 -19.23
CA THR A 182 -10.73 3.97 -19.77
C THR A 182 -9.37 4.65 -19.97
N ASP A 183 -9.30 5.63 -20.87
CA ASP A 183 -8.11 6.48 -21.07
C ASP A 183 -8.08 7.68 -20.10
N THR A 184 -8.90 7.63 -19.03
CA THR A 184 -9.02 8.72 -18.08
C THR A 184 -7.84 8.74 -17.12
N GLN A 185 -7.35 9.93 -16.77
CA GLN A 185 -6.27 10.12 -15.80
C GLN A 185 -6.83 10.61 -14.46
N ALA A 186 -6.29 10.10 -13.37
CA ALA A 186 -6.55 10.57 -12.01
C ALA A 186 -5.24 10.56 -11.21
N THR A 187 -5.25 11.20 -10.06
CA THR A 187 -4.06 11.29 -9.19
C THR A 187 -3.78 10.00 -8.44
N ASP A 188 -4.81 9.16 -8.23
CA ASP A 188 -4.73 7.86 -7.58
C ASP A 188 -5.79 6.89 -8.14
N ASP A 189 -5.79 5.64 -7.65
CA ASP A 189 -6.70 4.60 -8.12
C ASP A 189 -8.15 4.88 -7.72
N ALA A 190 -8.35 5.51 -6.55
CA ALA A 190 -9.68 5.91 -6.09
C ALA A 190 -10.30 6.97 -7.01
N GLY A 191 -9.53 7.95 -7.45
CA GLY A 191 -9.99 8.96 -8.40
C GLY A 191 -10.46 8.36 -9.72
N LEU A 192 -9.86 7.26 -10.20
CA LEU A 192 -10.32 6.58 -11.41
C LEU A 192 -11.73 5.97 -11.25
N VAL A 193 -12.01 5.33 -10.10
CA VAL A 193 -13.33 4.74 -9.86
C VAL A 193 -14.39 5.78 -9.53
N GLU A 194 -14.02 6.91 -8.92
CA GLU A 194 -14.90 8.07 -8.71
C GLU A 194 -15.41 8.65 -10.03
N LEU A 195 -14.56 8.71 -11.07
CA LEU A 195 -14.94 9.14 -12.42
C LEU A 195 -15.96 8.22 -13.09
N LEU A 196 -16.08 6.98 -12.64
CA LEU A 196 -17.14 6.05 -13.04
C LEU A 196 -18.43 6.21 -12.20
N GLY A 197 -18.46 7.15 -11.25
CA GLY A 197 -19.59 7.37 -10.35
C GLY A 197 -19.63 6.41 -9.15
N ALA A 198 -18.57 5.66 -8.89
CA ALA A 198 -18.52 4.77 -7.74
C ALA A 198 -18.35 5.57 -6.43
N ILE A 199 -18.94 5.04 -5.35
CA ILE A 199 -18.78 5.62 -4.02
C ILE A 199 -17.51 5.07 -3.38
N VAL A 200 -16.54 5.95 -3.10
CA VAL A 200 -15.34 5.62 -2.34
C VAL A 200 -15.58 5.89 -0.85
N ARG A 201 -15.40 4.86 -0.01
CA ARG A 201 -15.49 4.99 1.44
C ARG A 201 -14.13 5.22 2.07
N THR A 202 -14.07 6.04 3.11
CA THR A 202 -12.85 6.23 3.90
C THR A 202 -12.90 5.39 5.16
N VAL A 203 -11.75 4.77 5.51
CA VAL A 203 -11.51 4.16 6.82
C VAL A 203 -10.40 4.93 7.54
N PRO A 204 -10.30 4.85 8.89
CA PRO A 204 -9.21 5.49 9.62
C PRO A 204 -7.85 5.01 9.10
N GLY A 205 -6.99 5.95 8.72
CA GLY A 205 -5.59 5.71 8.35
C GLY A 205 -4.71 5.41 9.55
N ASP A 206 -3.41 5.31 9.30
CA ASP A 206 -2.39 5.10 10.33
C ASP A 206 -1.17 5.98 10.06
N THR A 207 -0.59 6.58 11.09
CA THR A 207 0.59 7.45 10.96
C THR A 207 1.82 6.69 10.45
N LEU A 208 1.93 5.39 10.74
CA LEU A 208 3.00 4.53 10.23
C LEU A 208 2.87 4.21 8.74
N ALA A 209 1.68 4.42 8.15
CA ALA A 209 1.45 4.27 6.72
C ALA A 209 1.85 5.52 5.91
N PHE A 210 2.75 6.38 6.44
CA PHE A 210 3.26 7.52 5.70
C PHE A 210 4.09 7.09 4.48
N LYS A 211 4.13 7.94 3.46
CA LYS A 211 4.86 7.65 2.21
C LYS A 211 6.29 8.16 2.31
N ILE A 212 7.26 7.29 2.31
CA ILE A 212 8.68 7.62 2.32
C ILE A 212 9.04 8.23 0.96
N THR A 213 9.23 9.54 0.88
CA THR A 213 9.45 10.29 -0.38
C THR A 213 10.65 11.21 -0.34
N THR A 214 11.06 11.63 0.85
CA THR A 214 12.17 12.55 1.10
C THR A 214 13.24 11.91 1.97
N PRO A 215 14.47 12.46 2.03
CA PRO A 215 15.48 12.00 2.97
C PRO A 215 15.02 12.06 4.44
N LEU A 216 14.21 13.06 4.81
CA LEU A 216 13.65 13.16 6.16
C LEU A 216 12.70 12.00 6.47
N ASP A 217 11.85 11.62 5.52
CA ASP A 217 10.97 10.45 5.68
C ASP A 217 11.78 9.17 5.87
N LEU A 218 12.91 9.05 5.18
CA LEU A 218 13.79 7.89 5.29
C LEU A 218 14.47 7.82 6.67
N ILE A 219 14.93 8.95 7.22
CA ILE A 219 15.47 9.02 8.58
C ILE A 219 14.41 8.59 9.58
N LEU A 220 13.19 9.14 9.47
CA LEU A 220 12.06 8.77 10.32
C LEU A 220 11.75 7.28 10.23
N ALA A 221 11.67 6.75 9.01
CA ALA A 221 11.38 5.34 8.78
C ALA A 221 12.43 4.41 9.42
N ASN A 222 13.72 4.73 9.27
CA ASN A 222 14.80 3.95 9.90
C ASN A 222 14.72 3.99 11.43
N THR A 223 14.42 5.15 12.02
CA THR A 223 14.25 5.29 13.47
C THR A 223 13.11 4.43 13.99
N LEU A 224 11.97 4.45 13.29
CA LEU A 224 10.78 3.65 13.66
C LEU A 224 11.02 2.14 13.49
N ALA A 225 11.72 1.72 12.43
CA ALA A 225 12.09 0.33 12.22
C ALA A 225 12.98 -0.19 13.36
N ALA A 226 14.01 0.55 13.74
CA ALA A 226 14.90 0.18 14.83
C ALA A 226 14.16 0.04 16.18
N GLN A 227 13.13 0.85 16.43
CA GLN A 227 12.30 0.74 17.64
C GLN A 227 11.45 -0.52 17.64
N ARG A 228 10.93 -0.95 16.49
CA ARG A 228 10.16 -2.21 16.36
C ARG A 228 11.01 -3.42 16.67
N ASP A 229 12.21 -3.50 16.09
CA ASP A 229 13.16 -4.61 16.32
C ASP A 229 13.51 -4.75 17.80
N THR A 230 13.68 -3.61 18.50
CA THR A 230 13.96 -3.59 19.93
C THR A 230 12.78 -4.10 20.76
N ALA A 231 11.55 -3.67 20.42
CA ALA A 231 10.33 -4.09 21.12
C ALA A 231 10.05 -5.59 20.93
N ASP A 232 10.23 -6.12 19.71
CA ASP A 232 10.06 -7.53 19.41
C ASP A 232 11.10 -8.41 20.12
N THR A 233 12.33 -7.93 20.21
CA THR A 233 13.42 -8.61 20.95
C THR A 233 13.10 -8.69 22.45
N VAL A 234 12.64 -7.61 23.07
CA VAL A 234 12.25 -7.60 24.50
C VAL A 234 11.07 -8.53 24.75
N SER A 235 10.02 -8.46 23.92
CA SER A 235 8.84 -9.35 24.02
C SER A 235 9.19 -10.83 23.87
N THR A 236 10.17 -11.16 23.03
CA THR A 236 10.64 -12.55 22.84
C THR A 236 11.42 -13.04 24.04
N LEU A 237 12.27 -12.20 24.62
CA LEU A 237 13.04 -12.51 25.84
C LEU A 237 12.13 -12.72 27.06
N ASP A 238 11.07 -11.92 27.20
CA ASP A 238 10.11 -12.05 28.28
C ASP A 238 9.31 -13.36 28.17
N ARG A 239 8.83 -13.70 26.96
CA ARG A 239 8.16 -15.00 26.72
C ARG A 239 9.06 -16.21 26.98
N THR A 240 10.34 -16.10 26.64
CA THR A 240 11.32 -17.18 26.89
C THR A 240 11.59 -17.32 28.40
N ARG A 241 11.62 -16.22 29.14
CA ARG A 241 11.76 -16.24 30.60
C ARG A 241 10.55 -16.87 31.30
N GLU A 242 9.35 -16.52 30.87
CA GLU A 242 8.12 -17.12 31.43
C GLU A 242 8.03 -18.63 31.16
N ALA A 243 8.44 -19.08 29.95
CA ALA A 243 8.47 -20.49 29.58
C ALA A 243 9.48 -21.32 30.39
N VAL A 244 10.59 -20.71 30.83
CA VAL A 244 11.64 -21.37 31.66
C VAL A 244 11.30 -21.38 33.16
N THR A 245 10.42 -20.48 33.61
CA THR A 245 10.02 -20.36 35.02
C THR A 245 8.66 -20.99 35.33
N ALA A 246 7.98 -21.57 34.35
CA ALA A 246 6.76 -22.35 34.57
C ALA A 246 7.14 -23.70 35.22
N PRO A 247 6.54 -24.07 36.39
CA PRO A 247 6.86 -25.30 37.16
C PRO A 247 6.37 -26.56 36.44
#